data_e25f7c5755fa0c4e0e07f32b22b3b411
#
_entry.id   e25f7c5755fa0c4e0e07f32b22b3b411
#
_cell.length_a   1.000
_cell.length_b   1.000
_cell.length_c   1.000
_cell.angle_alpha   90.00
_cell.angle_beta   90.00
_cell.angle_gamma   90.00
#
_symmetry.space_group_name_H-M   'P 1'
#
loop_
_entity.id
_entity.type
_entity.pdbx_description
1 polymer ?
#
loop_
_entity_poly.entity_id
_entity_poly.type
_entity_poly.pdbx_seq_one_letter_code
_entity_poly.pdbx_strand_id
1 'polypeptide(L)'
;MIPDSLRDTLEDRLDVTIDSVAAVGGGCIANACRVETDGAPFFLKYGDADVARTFPGEAAGLEALDAADSPLSVPSVRETAPPDDDRPGFLVMEWINAGREGRRFWERFGEGLAKLHQHANDQYGFNQDNYIGQSPQPNEWMDEWPAFFRSQRLEPQVQMARERGRWQTDWNRPLEALYRRLPELLPETPEPSVLHGDLWKGNFMVTAVGEPAIIDPATYYGHREADLAMTELFGGFQDQFYEAYRSAWPLEPGYETRRDIYNLYHLINHLNLFGTGYAGSVERTLTSVA
;
A
#
# COMPACT_ATOMS: atom_id res chain seq x y z
N MET A 1 -8.18 23.84 9.55
CA MET A 1 -9.40 23.80 10.41
C MET A 1 -10.32 22.77 9.76
N ILE A 2 -10.85 21.83 10.53
CA ILE A 2 -11.84 20.86 10.03
C ILE A 2 -13.24 21.52 10.04
N PRO A 3 -14.19 21.06 9.19
CA PRO A 3 -15.57 21.52 9.23
C PRO A 3 -16.23 21.30 10.60
N ASP A 4 -17.10 22.21 11.03
CA ASP A 4 -17.77 22.11 12.34
C ASP A 4 -18.62 20.84 12.43
N SER A 5 -19.36 20.48 11.38
CA SER A 5 -20.14 19.24 11.32
C SER A 5 -19.29 17.96 11.49
N LEU A 6 -18.05 17.97 10.96
CA LEU A 6 -17.11 16.87 11.16
C LEU A 6 -16.59 16.85 12.61
N ARG A 7 -16.29 18.02 13.18
CA ARG A 7 -15.86 18.15 14.58
C ARG A 7 -16.90 17.56 15.53
N ASP A 8 -18.16 18.02 15.42
CA ASP A 8 -19.26 17.57 16.27
C ASP A 8 -19.47 16.05 16.17
N THR A 9 -19.37 15.51 14.93
CA THR A 9 -19.47 14.06 14.70
C THR A 9 -18.32 13.28 15.38
N LEU A 10 -17.08 13.78 15.31
CA LEU A 10 -15.93 13.11 15.90
C LEU A 10 -15.98 13.16 17.43
N GLU A 11 -16.39 14.29 18.02
CA GLU A 11 -16.55 14.44 19.45
C GLU A 11 -17.63 13.49 20.00
N ASP A 12 -18.77 13.37 19.30
CA ASP A 12 -19.87 12.47 19.69
C ASP A 12 -19.48 10.99 19.56
N ARG A 13 -18.90 10.59 18.40
CA ARG A 13 -18.61 9.16 18.14
C ARG A 13 -17.43 8.61 18.92
N LEU A 14 -16.45 9.44 19.22
CA LEU A 14 -15.23 9.03 19.92
C LEU A 14 -15.30 9.33 21.45
N ASP A 15 -16.35 10.01 21.89
CA ASP A 15 -16.53 10.46 23.29
C ASP A 15 -15.32 11.25 23.79
N VAL A 16 -14.93 12.27 23.01
CA VAL A 16 -13.77 13.14 23.30
C VAL A 16 -14.13 14.61 23.09
N THR A 17 -13.34 15.50 23.70
CA THR A 17 -13.34 16.93 23.38
C THR A 17 -12.12 17.27 22.54
N ILE A 18 -12.31 17.90 21.39
CA ILE A 18 -11.22 18.29 20.49
C ILE A 18 -10.64 19.65 20.94
N ASP A 19 -9.41 19.64 21.41
CA ASP A 19 -8.69 20.84 21.86
C ASP A 19 -8.11 21.63 20.67
N SER A 20 -7.42 20.92 19.75
CA SER A 20 -6.81 21.57 18.59
C SER A 20 -6.65 20.62 17.40
N VAL A 21 -6.52 21.19 16.21
CA VAL A 21 -6.31 20.49 14.95
C VAL A 21 -5.15 21.11 14.19
N ALA A 22 -4.14 20.32 13.88
CA ALA A 22 -2.98 20.72 13.10
C ALA A 22 -2.89 19.92 11.81
N ALA A 23 -2.76 20.60 10.66
CA ALA A 23 -2.57 19.92 9.37
C ALA A 23 -1.24 19.17 9.36
N VAL A 24 -1.24 17.97 8.80
CA VAL A 24 -0.05 17.13 8.60
C VAL A 24 0.29 17.14 7.11
N GLY A 25 1.53 17.51 6.80
CA GLY A 25 2.02 17.46 5.42
C GLY A 25 2.42 16.05 5.01
N GLY A 26 2.36 15.77 3.70
CA GLY A 26 2.87 14.51 3.13
C GLY A 26 1.84 13.67 2.36
N GLY A 27 0.55 13.83 2.61
CA GLY A 27 -0.51 13.16 1.83
C GLY A 27 -0.87 13.95 0.57
N CYS A 28 -0.93 13.28 -0.59
CA CYS A 28 -1.26 13.94 -1.86
C CYS A 28 -2.77 13.99 -2.16
N ILE A 29 -3.62 13.32 -1.38
CA ILE A 29 -5.00 12.99 -1.78
C ILE A 29 -6.02 13.50 -0.76
N ALA A 30 -5.92 13.09 0.49
CA ALA A 30 -6.84 13.47 1.56
C ALA A 30 -6.33 14.67 2.37
N ASN A 31 -7.23 15.40 3.01
CA ASN A 31 -6.83 16.30 4.06
C ASN A 31 -6.39 15.45 5.28
N ALA A 32 -5.18 15.67 5.74
CA ALA A 32 -4.59 14.94 6.85
C ALA A 32 -4.33 15.88 8.03
N CYS A 33 -4.75 15.47 9.23
CA CYS A 33 -4.61 16.27 10.44
C CYS A 33 -4.19 15.42 11.65
N ARG A 34 -3.39 16.01 12.50
CA ARG A 34 -3.28 15.60 13.88
C ARG A 34 -4.37 16.32 14.69
N VAL A 35 -5.12 15.58 15.47
CA VAL A 35 -6.17 16.10 16.34
C VAL A 35 -5.77 15.83 17.79
N GLU A 36 -5.63 16.89 18.57
CA GLU A 36 -5.43 16.83 20.02
C GLU A 36 -6.78 16.82 20.71
N THR A 37 -6.90 16.00 21.74
CA THR A 37 -8.12 15.86 22.52
C THR A 37 -7.81 15.88 24.03
N ASP A 38 -8.83 15.91 24.87
CA ASP A 38 -8.73 15.69 26.32
C ASP A 38 -8.24 14.26 26.67
N GLY A 39 -8.17 13.36 25.70
CA GLY A 39 -7.59 12.02 25.77
C GLY A 39 -6.31 11.89 24.94
N ALA A 40 -6.14 10.74 24.26
CA ALA A 40 -5.02 10.51 23.36
C ALA A 40 -5.26 11.17 22.00
N PRO A 41 -4.23 11.81 21.41
CA PRO A 41 -4.35 12.35 20.07
C PRO A 41 -4.65 11.27 19.02
N PHE A 42 -5.18 11.69 17.89
CA PHE A 42 -5.41 10.79 16.76
C PHE A 42 -5.02 11.43 15.42
N PHE A 43 -4.82 10.58 14.44
CA PHE A 43 -4.65 10.97 13.04
C PHE A 43 -6.01 10.93 12.34
N LEU A 44 -6.33 11.98 11.60
CA LEU A 44 -7.57 12.14 10.86
C LEU A 44 -7.27 12.33 9.38
N LYS A 45 -7.82 11.46 8.54
CA LYS A 45 -8.00 11.71 7.10
C LYS A 45 -9.44 12.08 6.84
N TYR A 46 -9.70 13.08 5.98
CA TYR A 46 -11.05 13.42 5.57
C TYR A 46 -11.07 14.00 4.16
N GLY A 47 -12.21 13.89 3.48
CA GLY A 47 -12.38 14.42 2.14
C GLY A 47 -13.81 14.27 1.62
N ASP A 48 -14.03 14.79 0.41
CA ASP A 48 -15.27 14.57 -0.33
C ASP A 48 -15.49 13.10 -0.73
N ALA A 49 -16.56 12.81 -1.44
CA ALA A 49 -16.91 11.45 -1.83
C ALA A 49 -15.81 10.77 -2.69
N ASP A 50 -15.10 11.52 -3.52
CA ASP A 50 -14.05 10.97 -4.37
C ASP A 50 -12.80 10.56 -3.59
N VAL A 51 -12.50 11.27 -2.52
CA VAL A 51 -11.42 10.93 -1.59
C VAL A 51 -11.85 9.85 -0.59
N ALA A 52 -13.01 10.04 0.03
CA ALA A 52 -13.47 9.18 1.11
C ALA A 52 -13.79 7.74 0.67
N ARG A 53 -14.02 7.50 -0.61
CA ARG A 53 -14.20 6.13 -1.15
C ARG A 53 -12.99 5.21 -0.92
N THR A 54 -11.80 5.77 -0.66
CA THR A 54 -10.58 4.98 -0.40
C THR A 54 -10.48 4.52 1.06
N PHE A 55 -11.14 5.20 1.99
CA PHE A 55 -10.97 4.99 3.43
C PHE A 55 -11.41 3.61 3.94
N PRO A 56 -12.54 3.03 3.50
CA PRO A 56 -12.89 1.68 3.93
C PRO A 56 -11.87 0.62 3.56
N GLY A 57 -11.28 0.73 2.35
CA GLY A 57 -10.22 -0.17 1.89
C GLY A 57 -8.92 -0.01 2.68
N GLU A 58 -8.54 1.23 3.00
CA GLU A 58 -7.38 1.52 3.84
C GLU A 58 -7.59 1.01 5.28
N ALA A 59 -8.76 1.25 5.87
CA ALA A 59 -9.10 0.76 7.20
C ALA A 59 -9.01 -0.77 7.30
N ALA A 60 -9.64 -1.48 6.37
CA ALA A 60 -9.59 -2.94 6.31
C ALA A 60 -8.15 -3.45 6.08
N GLY A 61 -7.35 -2.73 5.31
CA GLY A 61 -5.95 -3.03 5.09
C GLY A 61 -5.11 -2.93 6.36
N LEU A 62 -5.26 -1.84 7.12
CA LEU A 62 -4.60 -1.66 8.41
C LEU A 62 -4.99 -2.74 9.42
N GLU A 63 -6.28 -3.07 9.51
CA GLU A 63 -6.78 -4.14 10.38
C GLU A 63 -6.19 -5.51 10.01
N ALA A 64 -6.06 -5.82 8.71
CA ALA A 64 -5.47 -7.07 8.25
C ALA A 64 -3.95 -7.15 8.54
N LEU A 65 -3.23 -6.03 8.42
CA LEU A 65 -1.81 -5.95 8.76
C LEU A 65 -1.58 -6.09 10.27
N ASP A 66 -2.41 -5.47 11.10
CA ASP A 66 -2.34 -5.57 12.57
C ASP A 66 -2.64 -7.01 13.04
N ALA A 67 -3.62 -7.66 12.41
CA ALA A 67 -3.99 -9.06 12.71
C ALA A 67 -2.90 -10.08 12.39
N ALA A 68 -1.86 -9.72 11.60
CA ALA A 68 -0.74 -10.59 11.26
C ALA A 68 0.22 -10.85 12.44
N ASP A 69 0.03 -10.20 13.58
CA ASP A 69 0.87 -10.35 14.79
C ASP A 69 2.38 -10.21 14.50
N SER A 70 2.70 -9.22 13.69
CA SER A 70 4.07 -8.83 13.34
C SER A 70 4.62 -7.83 14.36
N PRO A 71 5.96 -7.76 14.58
CA PRO A 71 6.57 -6.73 15.42
C PRO A 71 6.56 -5.33 14.78
N LEU A 72 6.05 -5.16 13.57
CA LEU A 72 5.87 -3.85 12.94
C LEU A 72 4.70 -3.12 13.58
N SER A 73 4.88 -1.84 13.90
CA SER A 73 3.75 -1.03 14.35
C SER A 73 2.83 -0.72 13.17
N VAL A 74 1.52 -0.93 13.39
CA VAL A 74 0.46 -0.56 12.45
C VAL A 74 -0.50 0.35 13.21
N PRO A 75 -0.87 1.53 12.70
CA PRO A 75 -1.81 2.40 13.41
C PRO A 75 -3.18 1.75 13.50
N SER A 76 -3.71 1.61 14.71
CA SER A 76 -5.05 1.07 14.93
C SER A 76 -6.11 1.99 14.37
N VAL A 77 -7.08 1.43 13.63
CA VAL A 77 -8.27 2.15 13.17
C VAL A 77 -9.22 2.36 14.33
N ARG A 78 -9.67 3.60 14.53
CA ARG A 78 -10.64 3.95 15.59
C ARG A 78 -12.06 4.07 15.02
N GLU A 79 -12.21 4.76 13.88
CA GLU A 79 -13.51 5.02 13.28
C GLU A 79 -13.33 5.34 11.79
N THR A 80 -14.29 4.94 10.95
CA THR A 80 -14.40 5.39 9.56
C THR A 80 -15.86 5.56 9.17
N ALA A 81 -16.15 6.57 8.37
CA ALA A 81 -17.50 6.78 7.85
C ALA A 81 -17.48 7.40 6.45
N PRO A 82 -18.43 7.02 5.58
CA PRO A 82 -18.63 7.69 4.30
C PRO A 82 -19.06 9.14 4.50
N PRO A 83 -18.95 9.99 3.48
CA PRO A 83 -19.54 11.33 3.51
C PRO A 83 -21.07 11.25 3.54
N ASP A 84 -21.69 12.27 4.09
CA ASP A 84 -23.13 12.51 4.00
C ASP A 84 -23.40 13.95 3.50
N ASP A 85 -24.67 14.39 3.51
CA ASP A 85 -25.08 15.69 2.97
C ASP A 85 -24.42 16.87 3.69
N ASP A 86 -24.06 16.72 4.96
CA ASP A 86 -23.59 17.79 5.83
C ASP A 86 -22.09 17.72 6.17
N ARG A 87 -21.44 16.56 5.97
CA ARG A 87 -20.04 16.38 6.35
C ARG A 87 -19.23 15.52 5.35
N PRO A 88 -17.91 15.75 5.24
CA PRO A 88 -17.02 14.88 4.48
C PRO A 88 -16.94 13.49 5.10
N GLY A 89 -16.56 12.50 4.29
CA GLY A 89 -16.16 11.20 4.81
C GLY A 89 -14.81 11.28 5.53
N PHE A 90 -14.56 10.34 6.45
CA PHE A 90 -13.36 10.36 7.28
C PHE A 90 -12.87 8.97 7.67
N LEU A 91 -11.57 8.92 8.02
CA LEU A 91 -10.88 7.82 8.67
C LEU A 91 -10.09 8.37 9.85
N VAL A 92 -10.35 7.81 11.03
CA VAL A 92 -9.62 8.11 12.28
C VAL A 92 -8.77 6.90 12.65
N MET A 93 -7.50 7.15 12.91
CA MET A 93 -6.56 6.13 13.36
C MET A 93 -5.65 6.65 14.46
N GLU A 94 -4.93 5.75 15.09
CA GLU A 94 -3.93 6.07 16.08
C GLU A 94 -2.91 7.09 15.54
N TRP A 95 -2.53 8.04 16.38
CA TRP A 95 -1.42 8.94 16.11
C TRP A 95 -0.09 8.29 16.49
N ILE A 96 0.76 8.02 15.50
CA ILE A 96 2.12 7.52 15.73
C ILE A 96 3.06 8.71 15.92
N ASN A 97 3.66 8.80 17.11
CA ASN A 97 4.67 9.81 17.36
C ASN A 97 5.97 9.45 16.64
N ALA A 98 6.46 10.36 15.80
CA ALA A 98 7.71 10.19 15.06
C ALA A 98 8.93 10.32 16.00
N GLY A 99 9.95 9.53 15.69
CA GLY A 99 11.23 9.50 16.41
C GLY A 99 12.43 9.43 15.46
N ARG A 100 13.51 8.86 15.96
CA ARG A 100 14.74 8.59 15.21
C ARG A 100 15.00 7.10 15.19
N GLU A 101 15.59 6.63 14.10
CA GLU A 101 15.97 5.22 13.93
C GLU A 101 16.72 4.69 15.15
N GLY A 102 16.22 3.58 15.70
CA GLY A 102 16.88 2.82 16.74
C GLY A 102 18.09 2.07 16.19
N ARG A 103 18.94 1.52 17.09
CA ARG A 103 20.21 0.87 16.70
C ARG A 103 20.07 -0.28 15.70
N ARG A 104 18.93 -0.96 15.67
CA ARG A 104 18.67 -2.12 14.79
C ARG A 104 17.39 -1.91 14.00
N PHE A 105 17.11 -0.67 13.62
CA PHE A 105 15.87 -0.30 12.93
C PHE A 105 15.65 -1.12 11.66
N TRP A 106 16.64 -1.15 10.79
CA TRP A 106 16.53 -1.81 9.49
C TRP A 106 16.49 -3.33 9.59
N GLU A 107 17.25 -3.93 10.51
CA GLU A 107 17.17 -5.37 10.77
C GLU A 107 15.79 -5.76 11.33
N ARG A 108 15.27 -5.00 12.30
CA ARG A 108 13.93 -5.25 12.85
C ARG A 108 12.84 -5.04 11.83
N PHE A 109 13.01 -4.09 10.93
CA PHE A 109 12.06 -3.88 9.85
C PHE A 109 12.05 -5.09 8.90
N GLY A 110 13.21 -5.60 8.47
CA GLY A 110 13.31 -6.78 7.61
C GLY A 110 12.77 -8.04 8.28
N GLU A 111 13.15 -8.30 9.54
CA GLU A 111 12.63 -9.42 10.35
C GLU A 111 11.09 -9.30 10.52
N GLY A 112 10.61 -8.09 10.82
CA GLY A 112 9.20 -7.81 11.02
C GLY A 112 8.37 -7.97 9.75
N LEU A 113 8.87 -7.52 8.60
CA LEU A 113 8.18 -7.72 7.32
C LEU A 113 8.15 -9.20 6.92
N ALA A 114 9.23 -9.95 7.16
CA ALA A 114 9.23 -11.39 6.93
C ALA A 114 8.20 -12.10 7.81
N LYS A 115 8.05 -11.67 9.08
CA LYS A 115 7.03 -12.21 9.99
C LYS A 115 5.62 -11.85 9.55
N LEU A 116 5.40 -10.60 9.11
CA LEU A 116 4.12 -10.15 8.56
C LEU A 116 3.71 -11.02 7.37
N HIS A 117 4.61 -11.23 6.43
CA HIS A 117 4.36 -12.04 5.23
C HIS A 117 4.08 -13.53 5.52
N GLN A 118 4.45 -14.06 6.70
CA GLN A 118 4.08 -15.41 7.14
C GLN A 118 2.59 -15.53 7.52
N HIS A 119 1.88 -14.41 7.64
CA HIS A 119 0.43 -14.44 7.78
C HIS A 119 -0.19 -14.63 6.40
N ALA A 120 -0.67 -15.84 6.14
CA ALA A 120 -1.14 -16.27 4.82
C ALA A 120 -2.65 -16.53 4.81
N ASN A 121 -3.22 -16.55 3.60
CA ASN A 121 -4.58 -16.99 3.29
C ASN A 121 -4.53 -18.21 2.37
N ASP A 122 -5.69 -18.79 2.06
CA ASP A 122 -5.81 -19.89 1.10
C ASP A 122 -5.78 -19.42 -0.35
N GLN A 123 -6.13 -18.16 -0.63
CA GLN A 123 -6.27 -17.56 -1.96
C GLN A 123 -5.61 -16.17 -2.05
N TYR A 124 -5.34 -15.73 -3.29
CA TYR A 124 -4.90 -14.38 -3.61
C TYR A 124 -6.10 -13.46 -3.77
N GLY A 125 -6.04 -12.26 -3.21
CA GLY A 125 -7.15 -11.32 -3.25
C GLY A 125 -7.34 -10.57 -1.95
N PHE A 126 -8.53 -9.99 -1.76
CA PHE A 126 -8.91 -9.37 -0.49
C PHE A 126 -10.43 -9.38 -0.35
N ASN A 127 -10.94 -9.17 0.88
CA ASN A 127 -12.38 -9.19 1.17
C ASN A 127 -13.18 -8.14 0.40
N GLN A 128 -12.52 -7.13 -0.13
CA GLN A 128 -13.11 -6.05 -0.92
C GLN A 128 -12.09 -5.44 -1.87
N ASP A 129 -12.57 -4.80 -2.92
CA ASP A 129 -11.74 -3.93 -3.74
C ASP A 129 -11.27 -2.74 -2.91
N ASN A 130 -10.07 -2.25 -3.20
CA ASN A 130 -9.49 -1.09 -2.53
C ASN A 130 -8.78 -0.17 -3.54
N TYR A 131 -7.79 0.59 -3.09
CA TYR A 131 -7.13 1.57 -3.92
C TYR A 131 -5.62 1.54 -3.69
N ILE A 132 -4.84 1.79 -4.76
CA ILE A 132 -3.44 2.16 -4.69
C ILE A 132 -3.31 3.64 -5.10
N GLY A 133 -3.10 4.51 -4.12
CA GLY A 133 -3.35 5.93 -4.30
C GLY A 133 -4.83 6.18 -4.65
N GLN A 134 -5.09 6.79 -5.83
CA GLN A 134 -6.46 6.99 -6.34
C GLN A 134 -6.90 5.95 -7.38
N SER A 135 -6.03 5.02 -7.74
CA SER A 135 -6.34 3.99 -8.73
C SER A 135 -7.10 2.85 -8.09
N PRO A 136 -8.27 2.45 -8.62
CA PRO A 136 -8.97 1.26 -8.18
C PRO A 136 -8.06 0.03 -8.26
N GLN A 137 -8.08 -0.81 -7.24
CA GLN A 137 -7.36 -2.05 -7.14
C GLN A 137 -8.36 -3.19 -6.88
N PRO A 138 -8.77 -3.93 -7.93
CA PRO A 138 -9.66 -5.06 -7.79
C PRO A 138 -8.98 -6.21 -7.06
N ASN A 139 -9.73 -6.96 -6.28
CA ASN A 139 -9.22 -7.97 -5.36
C ASN A 139 -10.08 -9.25 -5.36
N GLU A 140 -10.64 -9.64 -6.49
CA GLU A 140 -11.36 -10.91 -6.60
C GLU A 140 -10.47 -12.07 -6.17
N TRP A 141 -11.00 -12.99 -5.36
CA TRP A 141 -10.28 -14.15 -4.85
C TRP A 141 -9.95 -15.15 -5.98
N MET A 142 -8.68 -15.55 -6.07
CA MET A 142 -8.17 -16.46 -7.11
C MET A 142 -7.18 -17.47 -6.52
N ASP A 143 -7.11 -18.67 -7.14
CA ASP A 143 -6.26 -19.78 -6.71
C ASP A 143 -4.84 -19.75 -7.33
N GLU A 144 -4.65 -19.04 -8.44
CA GLU A 144 -3.40 -19.01 -9.21
C GLU A 144 -2.80 -17.61 -9.22
N TRP A 145 -1.56 -17.49 -8.76
CA TRP A 145 -0.88 -16.19 -8.65
C TRP A 145 -0.64 -15.50 -10.00
N PRO A 146 -0.14 -16.17 -11.08
CA PRO A 146 0.06 -15.50 -12.37
C PRO A 146 -1.24 -14.97 -12.97
N ALA A 147 -2.34 -15.70 -12.80
CA ALA A 147 -3.66 -15.29 -13.27
C ALA A 147 -4.17 -14.07 -12.48
N PHE A 148 -4.05 -14.11 -11.14
CA PHE A 148 -4.38 -12.97 -10.27
C PHE A 148 -3.56 -11.74 -10.62
N PHE A 149 -2.22 -11.86 -10.68
CA PHE A 149 -1.36 -10.72 -10.93
C PHE A 149 -1.63 -10.08 -12.31
N ARG A 150 -1.91 -10.91 -13.32
CA ARG A 150 -2.32 -10.42 -14.63
C ARG A 150 -3.65 -9.67 -14.57
N SER A 151 -4.72 -10.34 -14.10
CA SER A 151 -6.10 -9.84 -14.23
C SER A 151 -6.46 -8.77 -13.19
N GLN A 152 -5.88 -8.85 -11.97
CA GLN A 152 -6.21 -7.95 -10.86
C GLN A 152 -5.16 -6.82 -10.67
N ARG A 153 -3.99 -6.93 -11.30
CA ARG A 153 -2.91 -5.94 -11.15
C ARG A 153 -2.53 -5.29 -12.48
N LEU A 154 -2.03 -6.06 -13.45
CA LEU A 154 -1.52 -5.46 -14.69
C LEU A 154 -2.63 -4.96 -15.62
N GLU A 155 -3.63 -5.78 -15.92
CA GLU A 155 -4.68 -5.44 -16.90
C GLU A 155 -5.48 -4.19 -16.49
N PRO A 156 -5.93 -4.00 -15.23
CA PRO A 156 -6.63 -2.78 -14.82
C PRO A 156 -5.78 -1.52 -14.99
N GLN A 157 -4.50 -1.58 -14.64
CA GLN A 157 -3.59 -0.44 -14.80
C GLN A 157 -3.31 -0.11 -16.27
N VAL A 158 -3.13 -1.12 -17.11
CA VAL A 158 -2.98 -0.95 -18.58
C VAL A 158 -4.23 -0.36 -19.20
N GLN A 159 -5.40 -0.86 -18.80
CA GLN A 159 -6.68 -0.33 -19.29
C GLN A 159 -6.85 1.15 -18.93
N MET A 160 -6.57 1.50 -17.67
CA MET A 160 -6.59 2.88 -17.22
C MET A 160 -5.60 3.77 -17.98
N ALA A 161 -4.39 3.28 -18.27
CA ALA A 161 -3.40 4.02 -19.05
C ALA A 161 -3.86 4.25 -20.50
N ARG A 162 -4.56 3.28 -21.08
CA ARG A 162 -5.19 3.41 -22.43
C ARG A 162 -6.29 4.46 -22.41
N GLU A 163 -7.20 4.41 -21.47
CA GLU A 163 -8.32 5.36 -21.32
C GLU A 163 -7.84 6.80 -21.10
N ARG A 164 -6.73 6.97 -20.37
CA ARG A 164 -6.10 8.26 -20.14
C ARG A 164 -5.19 8.72 -21.29
N GLY A 165 -5.08 7.94 -22.37
CA GLY A 165 -4.21 8.25 -23.52
C GLY A 165 -2.71 8.27 -23.18
N ARG A 166 -2.29 7.54 -22.13
CA ARG A 166 -0.91 7.46 -21.65
C ARG A 166 -0.18 6.18 -22.09
N TRP A 167 -0.92 5.19 -22.60
CA TRP A 167 -0.38 3.93 -23.12
C TRP A 167 0.10 4.11 -24.56
N GLN A 168 1.32 3.66 -24.86
CA GLN A 168 1.90 3.72 -26.21
C GLN A 168 1.57 2.45 -26.99
N THR A 169 1.25 2.58 -28.28
CA THR A 169 0.86 1.44 -29.14
C THR A 169 1.98 0.39 -29.26
N ASP A 170 3.24 0.83 -29.28
CA ASP A 170 4.39 -0.05 -29.41
C ASP A 170 4.60 -0.95 -28.18
N TRP A 171 4.01 -0.61 -27.04
CA TRP A 171 4.05 -1.41 -25.81
C TRP A 171 3.11 -2.63 -25.86
N ASN A 172 2.17 -2.70 -26.82
CA ASN A 172 1.24 -3.82 -26.90
C ASN A 172 1.96 -5.15 -27.19
N ARG A 173 2.94 -5.16 -28.09
CA ARG A 173 3.68 -6.38 -28.44
C ARG A 173 4.48 -6.96 -27.27
N PRO A 174 5.32 -6.20 -26.54
CA PRO A 174 5.99 -6.72 -25.37
C PRO A 174 5.02 -7.08 -24.24
N LEU A 175 3.92 -6.34 -24.04
CA LEU A 175 2.90 -6.69 -23.04
C LEU A 175 2.26 -8.07 -23.33
N GLU A 176 1.87 -8.33 -24.57
CA GLU A 176 1.31 -9.62 -24.97
C GLU A 176 2.34 -10.77 -24.84
N ALA A 177 3.62 -10.49 -25.07
CA ALA A 177 4.69 -11.46 -24.83
C ALA A 177 4.82 -11.77 -23.32
N LEU A 178 4.84 -10.74 -22.48
CA LEU A 178 4.85 -10.91 -21.02
C LEU A 178 3.65 -11.73 -20.54
N TYR A 179 2.42 -11.37 -20.97
CA TYR A 179 1.21 -12.09 -20.53
C TYR A 179 1.24 -13.60 -20.85
N ARG A 180 1.78 -13.99 -22.00
CA ARG A 180 1.94 -15.41 -22.34
C ARG A 180 2.97 -16.13 -21.47
N ARG A 181 3.98 -15.39 -21.00
CA ARG A 181 5.10 -15.94 -20.22
C ARG A 181 4.91 -15.87 -18.72
N LEU A 182 3.93 -15.10 -18.21
CA LEU A 182 3.69 -14.97 -16.76
C LEU A 182 3.62 -16.34 -16.04
N PRO A 183 2.95 -17.39 -16.58
CA PRO A 183 2.94 -18.70 -15.92
C PRO A 183 4.30 -19.40 -15.84
N GLU A 184 5.28 -18.99 -16.67
CA GLU A 184 6.65 -19.51 -16.66
C GLU A 184 7.58 -18.67 -15.78
N LEU A 185 7.29 -17.37 -15.63
CA LEU A 185 8.13 -16.40 -14.96
C LEU A 185 7.77 -16.21 -13.49
N LEU A 186 6.51 -16.42 -13.14
CA LEU A 186 6.01 -16.33 -11.76
C LEU A 186 5.72 -17.73 -11.22
N PRO A 187 5.91 -17.97 -9.92
CA PRO A 187 5.49 -19.22 -9.29
C PRO A 187 3.96 -19.35 -9.40
N GLU A 188 3.46 -20.56 -9.66
CA GLU A 188 2.03 -20.82 -9.89
C GLU A 188 1.22 -20.57 -8.62
N THR A 189 1.66 -21.13 -7.50
CA THR A 189 0.95 -21.07 -6.20
C THR A 189 1.92 -20.80 -5.04
N PRO A 190 2.62 -19.62 -5.03
CA PRO A 190 3.39 -19.23 -3.86
C PRO A 190 2.42 -18.97 -2.69
N GLU A 191 2.91 -19.05 -1.47
CA GLU A 191 2.08 -18.78 -0.28
C GLU A 191 1.42 -17.39 -0.39
N PRO A 192 0.06 -17.28 -0.30
CA PRO A 192 -0.66 -16.01 -0.36
C PRO A 192 -0.44 -15.20 0.93
N SER A 193 0.66 -14.47 1.00
CA SER A 193 1.05 -13.63 2.13
C SER A 193 0.19 -12.37 2.21
N VAL A 194 -0.15 -11.89 3.41
CA VAL A 194 -0.66 -10.53 3.58
C VAL A 194 0.43 -9.53 3.17
N LEU A 195 0.10 -8.62 2.28
CA LEU A 195 1.01 -7.59 1.77
C LEU A 195 0.59 -6.20 2.24
N HIS A 196 1.57 -5.34 2.44
CA HIS A 196 1.32 -3.91 2.54
C HIS A 196 0.74 -3.35 1.22
N GLY A 197 1.25 -3.84 0.08
CA GLY A 197 0.76 -3.53 -1.27
C GLY A 197 1.27 -2.22 -1.87
N ASP A 198 1.83 -1.32 -1.06
CA ASP A 198 2.44 -0.05 -1.51
C ASP A 198 3.61 0.33 -0.58
N LEU A 199 4.54 -0.61 -0.29
CA LEU A 199 5.62 -0.40 0.67
C LEU A 199 6.83 0.28 0.05
N TRP A 200 6.87 1.60 0.14
CA TRP A 200 7.99 2.43 -0.28
C TRP A 200 8.39 3.41 0.85
N LYS A 201 9.45 4.19 0.64
CA LYS A 201 10.00 5.11 1.66
C LYS A 201 8.97 6.09 2.27
N GLY A 202 7.93 6.44 1.53
CA GLY A 202 6.88 7.34 2.00
C GLY A 202 5.84 6.69 2.92
N ASN A 203 5.76 5.36 2.95
CA ASN A 203 4.72 4.61 3.64
C ASN A 203 5.25 3.83 4.86
N PHE A 204 6.36 4.25 5.43
CA PHE A 204 6.80 3.84 6.76
C PHE A 204 7.24 5.03 7.61
N MET A 205 7.21 4.85 8.91
CA MET A 205 7.66 5.84 9.91
C MET A 205 8.60 5.19 10.91
N VAL A 206 9.40 6.04 11.57
CA VAL A 206 10.15 5.69 12.77
C VAL A 206 9.35 6.14 13.97
N THR A 207 8.94 5.22 14.83
CA THR A 207 8.19 5.55 16.05
C THR A 207 9.04 6.29 17.08
N ALA A 208 8.43 6.89 18.09
CA ALA A 208 9.12 7.58 19.19
C ALA A 208 10.14 6.68 19.94
N VAL A 209 9.93 5.37 19.91
CA VAL A 209 10.85 4.39 20.53
C VAL A 209 11.88 3.81 19.54
N GLY A 210 11.91 4.33 18.30
CA GLY A 210 12.91 3.96 17.28
C GLY A 210 12.60 2.69 16.52
N GLU A 211 11.35 2.20 16.56
CA GLU A 211 10.88 1.01 15.85
C GLU A 211 10.17 1.37 14.55
N PRO A 212 10.12 0.46 13.56
CA PRO A 212 9.40 0.69 12.32
C PRO A 212 7.88 0.62 12.47
N ALA A 213 7.20 1.54 11.81
CA ALA A 213 5.75 1.53 11.63
C ALA A 213 5.42 1.63 10.15
N ILE A 214 4.42 0.87 9.68
CA ILE A 214 3.93 0.89 8.30
C ILE A 214 2.57 1.58 8.25
N ILE A 215 2.36 2.40 7.23
CA ILE A 215 1.19 3.28 7.07
C ILE A 215 0.74 3.34 5.61
N ASP A 216 -0.47 3.80 5.35
CA ASP A 216 -1.03 4.03 4.00
C ASP A 216 -0.98 2.78 3.09
N PRO A 217 -1.50 1.61 3.53
CA PRO A 217 -1.42 0.40 2.77
C PRO A 217 -2.42 0.33 1.61
N ALA A 218 -2.09 -0.52 0.63
CA ALA A 218 -2.98 -1.01 -0.42
C ALA A 218 -3.09 -2.54 -0.31
N THR A 219 -3.51 -3.03 0.85
CA THR A 219 -3.40 -4.42 1.30
C THR A 219 -4.18 -5.40 0.44
N TYR A 220 -3.56 -6.55 0.21
CA TYR A 220 -4.17 -7.77 -0.34
C TYR A 220 -3.31 -8.99 0.00
N TYR A 221 -3.83 -10.20 -0.20
CA TYR A 221 -3.04 -11.42 -0.13
C TYR A 221 -2.41 -11.72 -1.48
N GLY A 222 -1.09 -11.84 -1.51
CA GLY A 222 -0.30 -12.01 -2.73
C GLY A 222 1.06 -12.66 -2.50
N HIS A 223 1.88 -12.73 -3.55
CA HIS A 223 3.25 -13.20 -3.40
C HIS A 223 4.11 -12.15 -2.69
N ARG A 224 4.71 -12.51 -1.55
CA ARG A 224 5.53 -11.65 -0.68
C ARG A 224 6.60 -10.82 -1.40
N GLU A 225 7.13 -11.33 -2.52
CA GLU A 225 8.14 -10.62 -3.30
C GLU A 225 7.62 -9.35 -3.99
N ALA A 226 6.29 -9.18 -4.10
CA ALA A 226 5.71 -7.95 -4.65
C ALA A 226 5.97 -6.74 -3.73
N ASP A 227 5.86 -6.90 -2.41
CA ASP A 227 6.24 -5.84 -1.46
C ASP A 227 7.75 -5.56 -1.48
N LEU A 228 8.58 -6.61 -1.51
CA LEU A 228 10.03 -6.43 -1.61
C LEU A 228 10.43 -5.67 -2.88
N ALA A 229 9.82 -6.00 -4.01
CA ALA A 229 10.04 -5.30 -5.26
C ALA A 229 9.76 -3.79 -5.14
N MET A 230 8.67 -3.42 -4.47
CA MET A 230 8.31 -2.02 -4.26
C MET A 230 9.30 -1.28 -3.37
N THR A 231 9.86 -1.91 -2.34
CA THR A 231 10.90 -1.29 -1.49
C THR A 231 12.16 -0.91 -2.27
N GLU A 232 12.48 -1.64 -3.35
CA GLU A 232 13.65 -1.40 -4.21
C GLU A 232 13.38 -0.34 -5.29
N LEU A 233 12.12 -0.15 -5.71
CA LEU A 233 11.76 0.64 -6.90
C LEU A 233 12.19 2.12 -6.81
N PHE A 234 11.96 2.74 -5.67
CA PHE A 234 12.27 4.15 -5.42
C PHE A 234 13.42 4.35 -4.43
N GLY A 235 14.02 3.26 -3.97
CA GLY A 235 15.10 3.28 -2.99
C GLY A 235 14.63 3.70 -1.59
N GLY A 236 15.61 3.88 -0.71
CA GLY A 236 15.38 4.36 0.66
C GLY A 236 15.39 3.29 1.74
N PHE A 237 15.39 2.02 1.37
CA PHE A 237 15.64 0.90 2.28
C PHE A 237 17.14 0.56 2.28
N GLN A 238 17.68 0.21 3.44
CA GLN A 238 19.12 -0.10 3.60
C GLN A 238 19.38 -1.60 3.44
N ASP A 239 20.62 -1.97 3.11
CA ASP A 239 21.03 -3.36 2.87
C ASP A 239 20.70 -4.28 4.07
N GLN A 240 20.80 -3.77 5.30
CA GLN A 240 20.49 -4.51 6.53
C GLN A 240 19.03 -4.97 6.57
N PHE A 241 18.10 -4.22 5.98
CA PHE A 241 16.70 -4.65 5.85
C PHE A 241 16.58 -5.90 4.98
N TYR A 242 17.21 -5.89 3.81
CA TYR A 242 17.15 -7.02 2.88
C TYR A 242 17.90 -8.25 3.40
N GLU A 243 19.05 -8.06 4.06
CA GLU A 243 19.80 -9.13 4.70
C GLU A 243 18.99 -9.80 5.80
N ALA A 244 18.36 -9.01 6.67
CA ALA A 244 17.51 -9.50 7.75
C ALA A 244 16.27 -10.24 7.23
N TYR A 245 15.59 -9.67 6.22
CA TYR A 245 14.46 -10.32 5.58
C TYR A 245 14.84 -11.67 4.99
N ARG A 246 15.92 -11.73 4.16
CA ARG A 246 16.39 -12.96 3.52
C ARG A 246 16.89 -13.99 4.52
N SER A 247 17.43 -13.55 5.65
CA SER A 247 17.84 -14.46 6.73
C SER A 247 16.64 -15.10 7.42
N ALA A 248 15.55 -14.34 7.62
CA ALA A 248 14.32 -14.83 8.22
C ALA A 248 13.49 -15.70 7.27
N TRP A 249 13.45 -15.33 5.98
CA TRP A 249 12.72 -16.05 4.94
C TRP A 249 13.45 -15.93 3.59
N PRO A 250 14.30 -16.89 3.21
CA PRO A 250 15.08 -16.87 1.97
C PRO A 250 14.20 -16.70 0.72
N LEU A 251 14.72 -16.00 -0.28
CA LEU A 251 14.06 -15.83 -1.58
C LEU A 251 14.41 -17.01 -2.50
N GLU A 252 13.45 -17.37 -3.34
CA GLU A 252 13.68 -18.35 -4.38
C GLU A 252 14.54 -17.78 -5.53
N PRO A 253 15.33 -18.61 -6.22
CA PRO A 253 16.09 -18.18 -7.41
C PRO A 253 15.21 -17.46 -8.45
N GLY A 254 15.76 -16.46 -9.13
CA GLY A 254 15.05 -15.70 -10.16
C GLY A 254 14.26 -14.49 -9.63
N TYR A 255 14.48 -14.11 -8.38
CA TYR A 255 13.85 -12.92 -7.78
C TYR A 255 14.02 -11.65 -8.64
N GLU A 256 15.19 -11.40 -9.21
CA GLU A 256 15.48 -10.20 -9.99
C GLU A 256 14.51 -10.02 -11.19
N THR A 257 14.17 -11.13 -11.85
CA THR A 257 13.17 -11.09 -12.95
C THR A 257 11.78 -10.83 -12.41
N ARG A 258 11.38 -11.50 -11.32
CA ARG A 258 10.07 -11.31 -10.70
C ARG A 258 9.92 -9.91 -10.12
N ARG A 259 10.97 -9.36 -9.51
CA ARG A 259 11.02 -7.97 -9.03
C ARG A 259 10.64 -6.98 -10.14
N ASP A 260 11.23 -7.11 -11.31
CA ASP A 260 10.97 -6.21 -12.42
C ASP A 260 9.53 -6.36 -12.94
N ILE A 261 8.98 -7.58 -12.94
CA ILE A 261 7.58 -7.84 -13.28
C ILE A 261 6.63 -7.19 -12.24
N TYR A 262 6.89 -7.35 -10.94
CA TYR A 262 6.08 -6.74 -9.88
C TYR A 262 6.16 -5.22 -9.91
N ASN A 263 7.34 -4.67 -10.12
CA ASN A 263 7.55 -3.24 -10.25
C ASN A 263 6.86 -2.62 -11.47
N LEU A 264 6.60 -3.40 -12.53
CA LEU A 264 5.84 -2.91 -13.69
C LEU A 264 4.42 -2.45 -13.28
N TYR A 265 3.76 -3.14 -12.34
CA TYR A 265 2.47 -2.72 -11.80
C TYR A 265 2.55 -1.31 -11.20
N HIS A 266 3.52 -1.07 -10.31
CA HIS A 266 3.70 0.22 -9.67
C HIS A 266 4.10 1.31 -10.66
N LEU A 267 4.94 1.00 -11.64
CA LEU A 267 5.34 1.95 -12.68
C LEU A 267 4.16 2.39 -13.55
N ILE A 268 3.26 1.45 -13.94
CA ILE A 268 2.05 1.80 -14.69
C ILE A 268 1.08 2.59 -13.82
N ASN A 269 0.94 2.26 -12.54
CA ASN A 269 0.16 3.06 -11.60
C ASN A 269 0.69 4.49 -11.49
N HIS A 270 2.01 4.67 -11.36
CA HIS A 270 2.63 6.00 -11.34
C HIS A 270 2.46 6.75 -12.67
N LEU A 271 2.53 6.05 -13.81
CA LEU A 271 2.17 6.62 -15.10
C LEU A 271 0.71 7.12 -15.10
N ASN A 272 -0.20 6.34 -14.52
CA ASN A 272 -1.62 6.70 -14.41
C ASN A 272 -1.89 7.87 -13.46
N LEU A 273 -1.16 7.99 -12.38
CA LEU A 273 -1.37 9.05 -11.38
C LEU A 273 -0.61 10.33 -11.73
N PHE A 274 0.68 10.21 -12.09
CA PHE A 274 1.60 11.35 -12.16
C PHE A 274 2.03 11.71 -13.59
N GLY A 275 1.61 10.94 -14.60
CA GLY A 275 1.81 11.30 -16.01
C GLY A 275 3.05 10.72 -16.66
N THR A 276 3.36 11.23 -17.87
CA THR A 276 4.31 10.65 -18.82
C THR A 276 5.77 10.65 -18.37
N GLY A 277 6.11 11.28 -17.25
CA GLY A 277 7.45 11.18 -16.65
C GLY A 277 7.88 9.74 -16.34
N TYR A 278 6.92 8.84 -16.15
CA TYR A 278 7.17 7.41 -15.89
C TYR A 278 7.20 6.53 -17.15
N ALA A 279 6.86 7.09 -18.33
CA ALA A 279 6.77 6.34 -19.59
C ALA A 279 8.05 5.59 -19.94
N GLY A 280 9.20 6.25 -19.82
CA GLY A 280 10.49 5.62 -20.11
C GLY A 280 10.87 4.48 -19.15
N SER A 281 10.38 4.51 -17.90
CA SER A 281 10.58 3.42 -16.95
C SER A 281 9.67 2.23 -17.27
N VAL A 282 8.39 2.49 -17.59
CA VAL A 282 7.45 1.45 -18.07
C VAL A 282 8.01 0.74 -19.30
N GLU A 283 8.48 1.51 -20.30
CA GLU A 283 9.03 0.96 -21.54
C GLU A 283 10.26 0.07 -21.30
N ARG A 284 11.22 0.55 -20.52
CA ARG A 284 12.44 -0.21 -20.21
C ARG A 284 12.11 -1.51 -19.47
N THR A 285 11.29 -1.44 -18.42
CA THR A 285 10.93 -2.60 -17.63
C THR A 285 10.11 -3.59 -18.47
N LEU A 286 9.12 -3.12 -19.23
CA LEU A 286 8.31 -3.97 -20.08
C LEU A 286 9.16 -4.68 -21.16
N THR A 287 10.14 -3.98 -21.72
CA THR A 287 11.06 -4.56 -22.74
C THR A 287 12.00 -5.61 -22.12
N SER A 288 12.43 -5.43 -20.87
CA SER A 288 13.34 -6.36 -20.18
C SER A 288 12.70 -7.68 -19.77
N VAL A 289 11.37 -7.68 -19.51
CA VAL A 289 10.64 -8.87 -19.02
C VAL A 289 9.78 -9.57 -20.09
N ALA A 290 9.69 -9.01 -21.29
CA ALA A 290 8.85 -9.50 -22.39
C ALA A 290 9.36 -10.79 -23.09
#